data_d7c1e3c0a7e95b8a2102cbb8cda0488b
#
_entry.id   d7c1e3c0a7e95b8a2102cbb8cda0488b
#
_cell.length_a   1.000
_cell.length_b   1.000
_cell.length_c   1.000
_cell.angle_alpha   90.00
_cell.angle_beta   90.00
_cell.angle_gamma   90.00
#
_symmetry.space_group_name_H-M   'P 1'
#
loop_
_entity.id
_entity.type
_entity.pdbx_description
1 polymer ?
#
loop_
_entity_poly.entity_id
_entity_poly.type
_entity_poly.pdbx_seq_one_letter_code
_entity_poly.pdbx_strand_id
1 'polypeptide(L)'
;MIDRPIIVTCGDPAGIGPEVVQKAWNELRGAVPMCMIADPRFLPLDLPYVVINDPAEAMDHCAIALPILSHPFREVVELGHPSLSNAHDVVHVLERGVQLVQQGLG
;
A
#
# COMPACT_ATOMS: atom_id res chain seq x y z
N MET A 1 -1.71 -11.61 20.14
CA MET A 1 -2.50 -10.48 19.60
C MET A 1 -1.66 -9.69 18.61
N ILE A 2 -2.22 -9.36 17.46
CA ILE A 2 -1.55 -8.53 16.45
C ILE A 2 -1.80 -7.07 16.82
N ASP A 3 -0.74 -6.35 17.17
CA ASP A 3 -0.83 -4.94 17.61
C ASP A 3 -0.23 -3.96 16.60
N ARG A 4 0.29 -4.46 15.47
CA ARG A 4 0.88 -3.66 14.40
C ARG A 4 0.43 -4.20 13.05
N PRO A 5 0.22 -3.33 12.05
CA PRO A 5 -0.15 -3.80 10.73
C PRO A 5 1.05 -4.35 9.96
N ILE A 6 0.78 -5.22 9.00
CA ILE A 6 1.76 -5.59 7.99
C ILE A 6 1.87 -4.42 7.00
N ILE A 7 3.08 -3.94 6.78
CA ILE A 7 3.34 -2.89 5.79
C ILE A 7 3.54 -3.56 4.42
N VAL A 8 2.70 -3.19 3.47
CA VAL A 8 2.76 -3.74 2.11
C VAL A 8 3.23 -2.65 1.15
N THR A 9 4.16 -2.98 0.29
CA THR A 9 4.59 -2.09 -0.80
C THR A 9 3.95 -2.52 -2.11
N CYS A 10 3.60 -1.55 -2.95
CA CYS A 10 2.84 -1.84 -4.17
C CYS A 10 3.70 -2.35 -5.34
N GLY A 11 5.04 -2.26 -5.26
CA GLY A 11 5.89 -2.46 -6.42
C GLY A 11 5.68 -1.35 -7.46
N ASP A 12 5.89 -1.65 -8.73
CA ASP A 12 5.61 -0.71 -9.80
C ASP A 12 4.08 -0.58 -9.97
N PRO A 13 3.52 0.64 -9.91
CA PRO A 13 2.07 0.81 -10.06
C PRO A 13 1.53 0.43 -11.43
N ALA A 14 2.39 0.34 -12.46
CA ALA A 14 2.01 -0.17 -13.78
C ALA A 14 1.92 -1.70 -13.83
N GLY A 15 2.35 -2.41 -12.78
CA GLY A 15 2.32 -3.86 -12.68
C GLY A 15 1.05 -4.38 -12.02
N ILE A 16 1.11 -5.64 -11.60
CA ILE A 16 -0.03 -6.34 -11.00
C ILE A 16 -0.10 -6.24 -9.48
N GLY A 17 0.87 -5.58 -8.84
CA GLY A 17 0.97 -5.48 -7.38
C GLY A 17 -0.31 -5.02 -6.70
N PRO A 18 -0.92 -3.90 -7.14
CA PRO A 18 -2.16 -3.41 -6.51
C PRO A 18 -3.31 -4.41 -6.57
N GLU A 19 -3.46 -5.15 -7.66
CA GLU A 19 -4.50 -6.17 -7.79
C GLU A 19 -4.25 -7.37 -6.86
N VAL A 20 -3.00 -7.78 -6.72
CA VAL A 20 -2.62 -8.87 -5.81
C VAL A 20 -2.89 -8.47 -4.37
N VAL A 21 -2.56 -7.23 -4.00
CA VAL A 21 -2.83 -6.72 -2.65
C VAL A 21 -4.33 -6.66 -2.38
N GLN A 22 -5.13 -6.24 -3.36
CA GLN A 22 -6.60 -6.23 -3.23
C GLN A 22 -7.13 -7.62 -2.92
N LYS A 23 -6.68 -8.65 -3.62
CA LYS A 23 -7.10 -10.02 -3.37
C LYS A 23 -6.71 -10.49 -1.97
N ALA A 24 -5.49 -10.23 -1.57
CA ALA A 24 -5.01 -10.57 -0.23
C ALA A 24 -5.83 -9.86 0.85
N TRP A 25 -6.10 -8.57 0.68
CA TRP A 25 -6.91 -7.81 1.62
C TRP A 25 -8.32 -8.37 1.74
N ASN A 26 -8.97 -8.70 0.61
CA ASN A 26 -10.30 -9.27 0.62
C ASN A 26 -10.40 -10.54 1.46
N GLU A 27 -9.36 -11.38 1.44
CA GLU A 27 -9.33 -12.63 2.19
C GLU A 27 -8.94 -12.45 3.65
N LEU A 28 -8.06 -11.48 3.95
CA LEU A 28 -7.41 -11.37 5.26
C LEU A 28 -7.94 -10.22 6.14
N ARG A 29 -8.75 -9.33 5.59
CA ARG A 29 -9.13 -8.07 6.24
C ARG A 29 -9.72 -8.19 7.65
N GLY A 30 -10.35 -9.31 7.94
CA GLY A 30 -10.94 -9.56 9.27
C GLY A 30 -10.00 -10.25 10.24
N ALA A 31 -8.85 -10.75 9.78
CA ALA A 31 -7.92 -11.54 10.58
C ALA A 31 -6.55 -10.88 10.71
N VAL A 32 -6.07 -10.20 9.67
CA VAL A 32 -4.72 -9.64 9.61
C VAL A 32 -4.80 -8.15 9.26
N PRO A 33 -4.41 -7.25 10.16
CA PRO A 33 -4.34 -5.84 9.83
C PRO A 33 -3.19 -5.58 8.87
N MET A 34 -3.43 -4.76 7.84
CA MET A 34 -2.41 -4.38 6.87
C MET A 34 -2.62 -2.94 6.41
N CYS A 35 -1.57 -2.30 5.95
CA CYS A 35 -1.66 -1.05 5.22
C CYS A 35 -0.67 -1.08 4.06
N MET A 36 -0.99 -0.36 3.00
CA MET A 36 -0.20 -0.34 1.78
C MET A 36 0.35 1.06 1.53
N ILE A 37 1.62 1.14 1.19
CA ILE A 37 2.22 2.39 0.72
C ILE A 37 2.01 2.45 -0.79
N ALA A 38 1.19 3.40 -1.25
CA ALA A 38 0.83 3.48 -2.66
C ALA A 38 0.35 4.89 -3.03
N ASP A 39 0.30 5.16 -4.33
CA ASP A 39 -0.35 6.33 -4.86
C ASP A 39 -1.84 6.00 -5.08
N PRO A 40 -2.76 6.65 -4.36
CA PRO A 40 -4.19 6.34 -4.48
C PRO A 40 -4.76 6.49 -5.89
N ARG A 41 -4.15 7.33 -6.74
CA ARG A 41 -4.61 7.55 -8.12
C ARG A 41 -4.56 6.30 -8.98
N PHE A 42 -3.73 5.33 -8.60
CA PHE A 42 -3.43 4.14 -9.42
C PHE A 42 -3.93 2.85 -8.79
N LEU A 43 -4.82 2.94 -7.80
CA LEU A 43 -5.46 1.77 -7.20
C LEU A 43 -6.58 1.24 -8.09
N PRO A 44 -6.91 -0.08 -7.98
CA PRO A 44 -8.09 -0.61 -8.67
C PRO A 44 -9.36 0.18 -8.33
N LEU A 45 -10.20 0.44 -9.33
CA LEU A 45 -11.38 1.30 -9.18
C LEU A 45 -12.42 0.74 -8.20
N ASP A 46 -12.48 -0.58 -8.07
CA ASP A 46 -13.43 -1.25 -7.19
C ASP A 46 -12.89 -1.52 -5.77
N LEU A 47 -11.65 -1.09 -5.49
CA LEU A 47 -11.04 -1.28 -4.19
C LEU A 47 -11.53 -0.21 -3.19
N PRO A 48 -12.24 -0.60 -2.12
CA PRO A 48 -12.49 0.35 -1.04
C PRO A 48 -11.20 0.63 -0.29
N TYR A 49 -10.82 1.90 -0.19
CA TYR A 49 -9.59 2.29 0.50
C TYR A 49 -9.81 3.55 1.33
N VAL A 50 -8.94 3.76 2.31
CA VAL A 50 -8.90 4.95 3.15
C VAL A 50 -7.46 5.41 3.29
N VAL A 51 -7.22 6.71 3.10
CA VAL A 51 -5.88 7.28 3.30
C VAL A 51 -5.66 7.53 4.78
N ILE A 52 -4.54 7.01 5.30
CA ILE A 52 -4.14 7.19 6.69
C ILE A 52 -2.78 7.91 6.74
N ASN A 53 -2.46 8.50 7.89
CA ASN A 53 -1.19 9.20 8.10
C ASN A 53 -0.22 8.41 8.98
N ASP A 54 -0.74 7.51 9.81
CA ASP A 54 0.04 6.71 10.74
C ASP A 54 -0.36 5.24 10.59
N PRO A 55 0.60 4.30 10.51
CA PRO A 55 0.27 2.87 10.43
C PRO A 55 -0.66 2.36 11.54
N ALA A 56 -0.62 2.96 12.73
CA ALA A 56 -1.52 2.57 13.82
C ALA A 56 -3.00 2.74 13.46
N GLU A 57 -3.35 3.69 12.59
CA GLU A 57 -4.72 3.89 12.12
C GLU A 57 -5.25 2.70 11.32
N ALA A 58 -4.36 1.87 10.75
CA ALA A 58 -4.77 0.70 10.00
C ALA A 58 -5.57 -0.29 10.84
N MET A 59 -5.30 -0.36 12.14
CA MET A 59 -5.99 -1.27 13.04
C MET A 59 -7.50 -0.96 13.11
N ASP A 60 -7.88 0.30 12.92
CA ASP A 60 -9.27 0.75 13.02
C ASP A 60 -10.03 0.61 11.71
N HIS A 61 -9.35 0.56 10.57
CA HIS A 61 -9.98 0.67 9.24
C HIS A 61 -9.88 -0.57 8.39
N CYS A 62 -8.89 -1.43 8.61
CA CYS A 62 -8.55 -2.51 7.68
C CYS A 62 -9.70 -3.49 7.39
N ALA A 63 -10.60 -3.71 8.34
CA ALA A 63 -11.72 -4.63 8.14
C ALA A 63 -12.74 -4.12 7.12
N ILE A 64 -12.81 -2.80 6.91
CA ILE A 64 -13.82 -2.15 6.05
C ILE A 64 -13.21 -1.64 4.76
N ALA A 65 -12.02 -1.07 4.83
CA ALA A 65 -11.33 -0.48 3.68
C ALA A 65 -9.82 -0.69 3.81
N LEU A 66 -9.12 -0.83 2.69
CA LEU A 66 -7.67 -0.99 2.72
C LEU A 66 -7.02 0.35 3.13
N PRO A 67 -6.29 0.37 4.25
CA PRO A 67 -5.58 1.59 4.65
C PRO A 67 -4.39 1.87 3.73
N ILE A 68 -4.29 3.11 3.27
CA ILE A 68 -3.25 3.56 2.35
C ILE A 68 -2.41 4.67 2.98
N LEU A 69 -1.10 4.44 3.05
CA LEU A 69 -0.12 5.50 3.29
C LEU A 69 0.22 6.09 1.94
N SER A 70 -0.25 7.31 1.68
CA SER A 70 -0.11 7.94 0.36
C SER A 70 1.35 8.21 0.02
N HIS A 71 1.74 7.83 -1.19
CA HIS A 71 3.07 8.09 -1.74
C HIS A 71 2.91 8.45 -3.21
N PRO A 72 2.81 9.74 -3.56
CA PRO A 72 2.60 10.17 -4.94
C PRO A 72 3.77 9.77 -5.85
N PHE A 73 3.44 9.20 -7.01
CA PHE A 73 4.42 8.88 -8.05
C PHE A 73 4.50 10.04 -9.04
N ARG A 74 5.68 10.28 -9.59
CA ARG A 74 5.98 11.44 -10.44
C ARG A 74 5.31 11.37 -11.81
N GLU A 75 5.26 10.16 -12.38
CA GLU A 75 4.78 9.95 -13.74
C GLU A 75 3.35 9.41 -13.74
N VAL A 76 2.63 9.69 -14.83
CA VAL A 76 1.35 9.04 -15.08
C VAL A 76 1.61 7.56 -15.34
N VAL A 77 0.83 6.71 -14.65
CA VAL A 77 0.96 5.25 -14.76
C VAL A 77 0.10 4.75 -15.92
N GLU A 78 0.71 3.95 -16.78
CA GLU A 78 0.03 3.21 -17.84
C GLU A 78 0.26 1.73 -17.61
N LEU A 79 -0.81 0.94 -17.46
CA LEU A 79 -0.72 -0.48 -17.16
C LEU A 79 0.10 -1.22 -18.23
N GLY A 80 1.06 -2.02 -17.77
CA GLY A 80 1.96 -2.77 -18.67
C GLY A 80 3.11 -1.97 -19.24
N HIS A 81 3.21 -0.67 -18.90
CA HIS A 81 4.26 0.23 -19.41
C HIS A 81 4.99 0.92 -18.26
N PRO A 82 5.92 0.21 -17.57
CA PRO A 82 6.68 0.81 -16.47
C PRO A 82 7.53 1.99 -16.93
N SER A 83 7.64 3.02 -16.08
CA SER A 83 8.42 4.22 -16.31
C SER A 83 9.71 4.20 -15.49
N LEU A 84 10.82 4.65 -16.06
CA LEU A 84 12.08 4.81 -15.32
C LEU A 84 11.96 5.84 -14.20
N SER A 85 11.18 6.90 -14.41
CA SER A 85 10.93 7.89 -13.35
C SER A 85 10.21 7.28 -12.16
N ASN A 86 9.24 6.39 -12.42
CA ASN A 86 8.52 5.69 -11.36
C ASN A 86 9.40 4.63 -10.66
N ALA A 87 10.45 4.13 -11.31
CA ALA A 87 11.37 3.18 -10.67
C ALA A 87 12.04 3.78 -9.42
N HIS A 88 12.38 5.07 -9.45
CA HIS A 88 12.90 5.75 -8.25
C HIS A 88 11.88 5.81 -7.13
N ASP A 89 10.63 6.06 -7.47
CA ASP A 89 9.54 6.10 -6.49
C ASP A 89 9.26 4.71 -5.91
N VAL A 90 9.39 3.64 -6.69
CA VAL A 90 9.29 2.26 -6.19
C VAL A 90 10.36 2.00 -5.13
N VAL A 91 11.60 2.43 -5.37
CA VAL A 91 12.69 2.27 -4.39
C VAL A 91 12.38 3.08 -3.13
N HIS A 92 11.90 4.31 -3.25
CA HIS A 92 11.54 5.15 -2.11
C HIS A 92 10.41 4.53 -1.28
N VAL A 93 9.43 3.90 -1.92
CA VAL A 93 8.36 3.17 -1.23
C VAL A 93 8.92 2.02 -0.41
N LEU A 94 9.84 1.24 -1.00
CA LEU A 94 10.50 0.14 -0.28
C LEU A 94 11.28 0.64 0.93
N GLU A 95 12.06 1.70 0.75
CA GLU A 95 12.83 2.32 1.84
C GLU A 95 11.91 2.81 2.96
N ARG A 96 10.81 3.46 2.60
CA ARG A 96 9.83 3.94 3.57
C ARG A 96 9.20 2.80 4.36
N GLY A 97 8.87 1.69 3.69
CA GLY A 97 8.34 0.50 4.35
C GLY A 97 9.32 -0.09 5.35
N VAL A 98 10.59 -0.21 4.97
CA VAL A 98 11.64 -0.71 5.86
C VAL A 98 11.81 0.20 7.07
N GLN A 99 11.83 1.53 6.86
CA GLN A 99 11.95 2.49 7.96
C GLN A 99 10.81 2.37 8.96
N LEU A 100 9.57 2.21 8.49
CA LEU A 100 8.41 2.04 9.38
C LEU A 100 8.54 0.79 10.24
N VAL A 101 9.00 -0.32 9.67
CA VAL A 101 9.21 -1.55 10.42
C VAL A 101 10.34 -1.38 11.44
N GLN A 102 11.44 -0.73 11.06
CA GLN A 102 12.55 -0.44 11.97
C GLN A 102 12.14 0.46 13.14
N GLN A 103 11.18 1.34 12.93
CA GLN A 103 10.62 2.21 13.96
C GLN A 103 9.61 1.50 14.86
N GLY A 104 9.30 0.25 14.58
CA GLY A 104 8.32 -0.52 15.35
C GLY A 104 6.87 -0.23 15.00
N LEU A 105 6.60 0.39 13.85
CA LEU A 105 5.25 0.75 13.42
C LEU A 105 4.59 -0.32 12.54
N GLY A 106 5.37 -1.25 12.10
CA GLY A 106 4.86 -2.38 11.32
C GLY A 106 5.52 -3.67 11.71
#